data_30073ddfc636260af72a23d41235b48d
#
_entry.id   30073ddfc636260af72a23d41235b48d
#
_cell.length_a   1.000
_cell.length_b   1.000
_cell.length_c   1.000
_cell.angle_alpha   90.00
_cell.angle_beta   90.00
_cell.angle_gamma   90.00
#
_symmetry.space_group_name_H-M   'P 1'
#
loop_
_entity.id
_entity.type
_entity.pdbx_description
1 polymer ?
#
loop_
_entity_poly.entity_id
_entity_poly.type
_entity_poly.pdbx_seq_one_letter_code
_entity_poly.pdbx_strand_id
1 'polypeptide(L)'
;SMAWYEKLWRFSVELFRSLDIPVRQLECCSGDLADLKVKSCDIEAWSPRQKKYFEVCSCTNMGDAQARRMKIRVKGGDGKNYLPHTLNNTVVAPPRMLIAFLENNLQADGSVRIPAALRPYMGGKEQMLPNH
;
A
#
# COMPACT_ATOMS: atom_id res chain seq x y z
N SER A 1 8.56 3.07 16.66
CA SER A 1 8.17 2.42 15.39
C SER A 1 6.67 2.57 15.07
N MET A 2 5.78 2.58 16.11
CA MET A 2 4.32 2.68 15.86
C MET A 2 3.94 3.97 15.11
N ALA A 3 4.46 5.13 15.47
CA ALA A 3 4.15 6.37 14.75
C ALA A 3 4.55 6.34 13.27
N TRP A 4 5.66 5.68 12.93
CA TRP A 4 6.06 5.45 11.55
C TRP A 4 5.17 4.43 10.82
N TYR A 5 4.73 3.37 11.51
CA TYR A 5 3.75 2.43 10.98
C TYR A 5 2.46 3.14 10.57
N GLU A 6 1.90 3.97 11.48
CA GLU A 6 0.71 4.77 11.21
C GLU A 6 0.90 5.72 10.00
N LYS A 7 2.06 6.34 9.91
CA LYS A 7 2.39 7.25 8.80
C LYS A 7 2.50 6.51 7.46
N LEU A 8 3.12 5.32 7.45
CA LEU A 8 3.34 4.55 6.22
C LEU A 8 2.04 4.08 5.58
N TRP A 9 1.13 3.47 6.35
CA TRP A 9 -0.13 3.00 5.75
C TRP A 9 -1.04 4.18 5.34
N ARG A 10 -0.99 5.32 6.06
CA ARG A 10 -1.71 6.53 5.65
C ARG A 10 -1.23 7.06 4.30
N PHE A 11 0.07 7.08 4.05
CA PHE A 11 0.61 7.46 2.74
C PHE A 11 0.09 6.55 1.62
N SER A 12 -0.01 5.25 1.87
CA SER A 12 -0.60 4.33 0.89
C SER A 12 -2.08 4.65 0.61
N VAL A 13 -2.87 4.91 1.65
CA VAL A 13 -4.27 5.32 1.50
C VAL A 13 -4.40 6.62 0.71
N GLU A 14 -3.58 7.63 1.02
CA GLU A 14 -3.56 8.92 0.32
C GLU A 14 -3.18 8.75 -1.16
N LEU A 15 -2.20 7.90 -1.46
CA LEU A 15 -1.83 7.57 -2.83
C LEU A 15 -3.02 7.00 -3.60
N PHE A 16 -3.69 5.96 -3.09
CA PHE A 16 -4.83 5.35 -3.76
C PHE A 16 -6.00 6.34 -3.94
N ARG A 17 -6.26 7.17 -2.94
CA ARG A 17 -7.28 8.23 -3.03
C ARG A 17 -6.94 9.28 -4.09
N SER A 18 -5.66 9.65 -4.23
CA SER A 18 -5.23 10.59 -5.28
C SER A 18 -5.41 10.04 -6.69
N LEU A 19 -5.56 8.72 -6.81
CA LEU A 19 -5.85 8.01 -8.06
C LEU A 19 -7.35 7.69 -8.24
N ASP A 20 -8.20 8.30 -7.42
CA ASP A 20 -9.66 8.09 -7.41
C ASP A 20 -10.06 6.63 -7.21
N ILE A 21 -9.25 5.85 -6.48
CA ILE A 21 -9.53 4.45 -6.15
C ILE A 21 -10.11 4.38 -4.74
N PRO A 22 -11.35 3.91 -4.57
CA PRO A 22 -11.94 3.70 -3.25
C PRO A 22 -11.19 2.61 -2.48
N VAL A 23 -10.69 2.95 -1.30
CA VAL A 23 -9.95 2.02 -0.46
C VAL A 23 -10.46 2.04 0.98
N ARG A 24 -10.25 0.92 1.66
CA ARG A 24 -10.40 0.81 3.12
C ARG A 24 -9.12 0.22 3.73
N GLN A 25 -8.87 0.55 4.98
CA GLN A 25 -7.83 -0.08 5.78
C GLN A 25 -8.48 -1.19 6.61
N LEU A 26 -7.86 -2.36 6.59
CA LEU A 26 -8.24 -3.52 7.38
C LEU A 26 -7.12 -3.85 8.36
N GLU A 27 -7.37 -3.72 9.65
CA GLU A 27 -6.42 -4.14 10.68
C GLU A 27 -6.43 -5.66 10.80
N CYS A 28 -5.26 -6.30 10.70
CA CYS A 28 -5.13 -7.74 10.86
C CYS A 28 -5.34 -8.13 12.32
N CYS A 29 -6.22 -9.09 12.58
CA CYS A 29 -6.42 -9.64 13.91
C CYS A 29 -5.22 -10.53 14.34
N SER A 30 -5.09 -10.75 15.64
CA SER A 30 -3.96 -11.54 16.18
C SER A 30 -3.87 -12.96 15.65
N GLY A 31 -5.00 -13.57 15.28
CA GLY A 31 -5.03 -14.91 14.69
C GLY A 31 -4.49 -15.00 13.27
N ASP A 32 -4.43 -13.88 12.56
CA ASP A 32 -3.89 -13.77 11.19
C ASP A 32 -2.47 -13.19 11.13
N LEU A 33 -1.94 -12.76 12.27
CA LEU A 33 -0.58 -12.25 12.33
C LEU A 33 0.40 -13.42 12.25
N ALA A 34 1.34 -13.36 11.29
CA ALA A 34 2.48 -14.26 11.29
C ALA A 34 3.38 -14.00 12.52
N ASP A 35 4.06 -15.04 13.01
CA ASP A 35 4.86 -15.04 14.25
C ASP A 35 5.84 -13.87 14.43
N LEU A 36 6.30 -13.29 13.34
CA LEU A 36 7.27 -12.19 13.36
C LEU A 36 6.65 -10.80 13.32
N LYS A 37 5.33 -10.71 13.16
CA LYS A 37 4.62 -9.42 13.03
C LYS A 37 4.13 -8.95 14.39
N VAL A 38 4.40 -7.70 14.72
CA VAL A 38 3.85 -7.04 15.91
C VAL A 38 2.49 -6.44 15.60
N LYS A 39 2.36 -5.85 14.42
CA LYS A 39 1.13 -5.23 13.93
C LYS A 39 1.13 -5.22 12.41
N SER A 40 0.00 -5.49 11.80
CA SER A 40 -0.17 -5.45 10.35
C SER A 40 -1.53 -4.89 9.97
N CYS A 41 -1.60 -4.20 8.87
CA CYS A 41 -2.86 -3.87 8.22
C CYS A 41 -2.74 -4.01 6.71
N ASP A 42 -3.88 -4.29 6.08
CA ASP A 42 -4.01 -4.32 4.64
C ASP A 42 -4.77 -3.10 4.16
N ILE A 43 -4.41 -2.60 3.00
CA ILE A 43 -5.19 -1.62 2.26
C ILE A 43 -5.87 -2.38 1.14
N GLU A 44 -7.19 -2.35 1.15
CA GLU A 44 -8.02 -3.04 0.17
C GLU A 44 -8.71 -2.02 -0.74
N ALA A 45 -8.68 -2.27 -2.04
CA ALA A 45 -9.37 -1.48 -3.05
C ALA A 45 -10.70 -2.12 -3.43
N TRP A 46 -11.67 -1.29 -3.75
CA TRP A 46 -12.97 -1.75 -4.26
C TRP A 46 -12.85 -2.22 -5.70
N SER A 47 -13.40 -3.40 -6.00
CA SER A 47 -13.59 -3.92 -7.34
C SER A 47 -15.07 -3.78 -7.75
N PRO A 48 -15.40 -2.84 -8.64
CA PRO A 48 -16.77 -2.70 -9.16
C PRO A 48 -17.27 -3.96 -9.86
N ARG A 49 -16.39 -4.67 -10.57
CA ARG A 49 -16.72 -5.91 -11.27
C ARG A 49 -17.04 -7.06 -10.33
N GLN A 50 -16.22 -7.24 -9.29
CA GLN A 50 -16.39 -8.34 -8.33
C GLN A 50 -17.34 -7.97 -7.18
N LYS A 51 -17.70 -6.69 -7.03
CA LYS A 51 -18.50 -6.12 -5.93
C LYS A 51 -17.96 -6.47 -4.56
N LYS A 52 -16.62 -6.44 -4.43
CA LYS A 52 -15.90 -6.70 -3.18
C LYS A 52 -14.60 -5.91 -3.09
N TYR A 53 -14.08 -5.80 -1.89
CA TYR A 53 -12.73 -5.31 -1.64
C TYR A 53 -11.71 -6.43 -1.81
N PHE A 54 -10.50 -6.09 -2.26
CA PHE A 54 -9.37 -7.00 -2.34
C PHE A 54 -8.07 -6.28 -2.00
N GLU A 55 -7.13 -6.98 -1.39
CA GLU A 55 -5.86 -6.44 -0.94
C GLU A 55 -5.02 -5.91 -2.12
N VAL A 56 -4.54 -4.67 -1.99
CA VAL A 56 -3.64 -4.00 -2.95
C VAL A 56 -2.32 -3.55 -2.33
N CYS A 57 -2.27 -3.50 -1.00
CA CYS A 57 -1.09 -3.11 -0.24
C CYS A 57 -1.19 -3.70 1.16
N SER A 58 -0.06 -4.06 1.76
CA SER A 58 0.03 -4.35 3.19
C SER A 58 1.11 -3.51 3.85
N CYS A 59 0.90 -3.16 5.11
CA CYS A 59 1.86 -2.44 5.96
C CYS A 59 2.04 -3.19 7.27
N THR A 60 3.29 -3.41 7.67
CA THR A 60 3.61 -4.25 8.82
C THR A 60 4.70 -3.63 9.69
N ASN A 61 4.52 -3.69 11.00
CA ASN A 61 5.57 -3.48 11.99
C ASN A 61 6.09 -4.84 12.42
N MET A 62 7.38 -5.11 12.16
CA MET A 62 8.07 -6.36 12.46
C MET A 62 8.75 -6.36 13.84
N GLY A 63 8.65 -5.24 14.59
CA GLY A 63 9.42 -5.08 15.81
C GLY A 63 10.92 -5.27 15.55
N ASP A 64 11.61 -5.94 16.47
CA ASP A 64 13.06 -6.22 16.34
C ASP A 64 13.36 -7.62 15.75
N ALA A 65 12.35 -8.36 15.33
CA ALA A 65 12.49 -9.76 14.89
C ALA A 65 13.49 -9.92 13.72
N GLN A 66 13.38 -9.07 12.70
CA GLN A 66 14.31 -9.11 11.57
C GLN A 66 15.71 -8.66 11.97
N ALA A 67 15.83 -7.62 12.80
CA ALA A 67 17.13 -7.14 13.28
C ALA A 67 17.87 -8.22 14.08
N ARG A 68 17.16 -9.01 14.89
CA ARG A 68 17.73 -10.17 15.60
C ARG A 68 18.27 -11.22 14.63
N ARG A 69 17.47 -11.65 13.68
CA ARG A 69 17.82 -12.70 12.71
C ARG A 69 18.99 -12.28 11.80
N MET A 70 18.95 -11.03 11.31
CA MET A 70 19.97 -10.48 10.41
C MET A 70 21.18 -9.91 11.15
N LYS A 71 21.19 -9.95 12.49
CA LYS A 71 22.25 -9.39 13.35
C LYS A 71 22.47 -7.89 13.14
N ILE A 72 21.43 -7.14 12.76
CA ILE A 72 21.50 -5.70 12.58
C ILE A 72 21.55 -5.04 13.96
N ARG A 73 22.46 -4.08 14.11
CA ARG A 73 22.62 -3.26 15.30
C ARG A 73 22.75 -1.79 14.88
N VAL A 74 22.19 -0.92 15.69
CA VAL A 74 22.35 0.53 15.54
C VAL A 74 23.17 1.03 16.73
N LYS A 75 24.20 1.81 16.44
CA LYS A 75 25.02 2.47 17.48
C LYS A 75 24.29 3.75 17.89
N GLY A 76 23.88 3.82 19.14
CA GLY A 76 23.26 5.01 19.73
C GLY A 76 24.26 6.12 19.95
N GLY A 77 23.74 7.35 20.17
CA GLY A 77 24.58 8.51 20.51
C GLY A 77 25.33 8.37 21.85
N ASP A 78 24.87 7.49 22.73
CA ASP A 78 25.50 7.09 23.98
C ASP A 78 26.58 6.03 23.80
N GLY A 79 26.89 5.63 22.58
CA GLY A 79 27.87 4.60 22.22
C GLY A 79 27.40 3.17 22.41
N LYS A 80 26.17 2.93 22.91
CA LYS A 80 25.60 1.60 23.09
C LYS A 80 24.94 1.11 21.82
N ASN A 81 24.98 -0.21 21.61
CA ASN A 81 24.28 -0.84 20.50
C ASN A 81 22.87 -1.24 20.93
N TYR A 82 21.90 -1.01 20.05
CA TYR A 82 20.52 -1.49 20.23
C TYR A 82 19.98 -2.17 18.96
N LEU A 83 18.91 -2.95 19.13
CA LEU A 83 18.20 -3.61 18.05
C LEU A 83 17.16 -2.63 17.47
N PRO A 84 17.25 -2.27 16.18
CA PRO A 84 16.21 -1.44 15.58
C PRO A 84 14.94 -2.24 15.31
N HIS A 85 13.81 -1.56 15.31
CA HIS A 85 12.58 -2.08 14.72
C HIS A 85 12.61 -1.90 13.21
N THR A 86 12.02 -2.85 12.50
CA THR A 86 11.83 -2.77 11.05
C THR A 86 10.36 -2.65 10.70
N LEU A 87 10.10 -1.90 9.63
CA LEU A 87 8.77 -1.70 9.07
C LEU A 87 8.79 -2.12 7.62
N ASN A 88 7.67 -2.65 7.16
CA ASN A 88 7.47 -3.01 5.77
C ASN A 88 6.19 -2.36 5.27
N ASN A 89 6.22 -1.82 4.07
CA ASN A 89 5.04 -1.31 3.37
C ASN A 89 5.18 -1.60 1.88
N THR A 90 4.23 -2.35 1.32
CA THR A 90 4.21 -2.66 -0.10
C THR A 90 4.00 -1.41 -0.95
N VAL A 91 3.26 -0.43 -0.44
CA VAL A 91 2.77 0.77 -1.12
C VAL A 91 1.88 0.42 -2.31
N VAL A 92 2.43 -0.24 -3.32
CA VAL A 92 1.73 -0.69 -4.53
C VAL A 92 2.15 -2.11 -4.89
N ALA A 93 1.17 -3.02 -4.98
CA ALA A 93 1.33 -4.31 -5.66
C ALA A 93 0.89 -4.12 -7.13
N PRO A 94 1.82 -3.96 -8.11
CA PRO A 94 1.49 -3.47 -9.44
C PRO A 94 0.37 -4.23 -10.16
N PRO A 95 0.32 -5.57 -10.18
CA PRO A 95 -0.76 -6.29 -10.86
C PRO A 95 -2.13 -6.03 -10.21
N ARG A 96 -2.21 -6.03 -8.88
CA ARG A 96 -3.46 -5.78 -8.15
C ARG A 96 -3.91 -4.34 -8.29
N MET A 97 -2.94 -3.39 -8.19
CA MET A 97 -3.20 -1.98 -8.40
C MET A 97 -3.73 -1.71 -9.80
N LEU A 98 -3.17 -2.34 -10.83
CA LEU A 98 -3.61 -2.16 -12.21
C LEU A 98 -5.07 -2.60 -12.39
N ILE A 99 -5.47 -3.72 -11.78
CA ILE A 99 -6.87 -4.18 -11.78
C ILE A 99 -7.76 -3.11 -11.13
N ALA A 100 -7.42 -2.65 -9.93
CA ALA A 100 -8.20 -1.64 -9.22
C ALA A 100 -8.30 -0.34 -10.02
N PHE A 101 -7.20 0.10 -10.61
CA PHE A 101 -7.13 1.30 -11.44
C PHE A 101 -8.04 1.21 -12.66
N LEU A 102 -7.91 0.15 -13.46
CA LEU A 102 -8.70 -0.04 -14.68
C LEU A 102 -10.18 -0.15 -14.36
N GLU A 103 -10.57 -0.98 -13.38
CA GLU A 103 -11.97 -1.19 -13.05
C GLU A 103 -12.67 0.06 -12.50
N ASN A 104 -11.96 0.90 -11.71
CA ASN A 104 -12.55 2.11 -11.13
C ASN A 104 -12.54 3.31 -12.08
N ASN A 105 -11.76 3.28 -13.15
CA ASN A 105 -11.66 4.37 -14.12
C ASN A 105 -12.23 4.05 -15.52
N LEU A 106 -12.75 2.83 -15.73
CA LEU A 106 -13.39 2.42 -16.97
C LEU A 106 -14.66 3.23 -17.20
N GLN A 107 -14.80 3.76 -18.43
CA GLN A 107 -15.95 4.54 -18.86
C GLN A 107 -16.88 3.69 -19.76
N ALA A 108 -18.11 4.15 -19.95
CA ALA A 108 -19.10 3.45 -20.73
C ALA A 108 -18.73 3.25 -22.23
N ASP A 109 -17.89 4.13 -22.75
CA ASP A 109 -17.36 4.07 -24.13
C ASP A 109 -16.13 3.14 -24.27
N GLY A 110 -15.73 2.47 -23.19
CA GLY A 110 -14.55 1.59 -23.16
C GLY A 110 -13.23 2.33 -22.94
N SER A 111 -13.22 3.67 -22.84
CA SER A 111 -12.04 4.42 -22.46
C SER A 111 -11.75 4.27 -20.97
N VAL A 112 -10.50 4.54 -20.57
CA VAL A 112 -10.10 4.57 -19.16
C VAL A 112 -9.66 5.98 -18.80
N ARG A 113 -10.36 6.60 -17.85
CA ARG A 113 -10.03 7.92 -17.35
C ARG A 113 -8.68 7.90 -16.62
N ILE A 114 -7.85 8.91 -16.87
CA ILE A 114 -6.59 9.11 -16.15
C ILE A 114 -6.83 10.15 -15.04
N PRO A 115 -6.72 9.75 -13.74
CA PRO A 115 -6.83 10.67 -12.62
C PRO A 115 -5.85 11.84 -12.73
N ALA A 116 -6.25 13.02 -12.26
CA ALA A 116 -5.47 14.24 -12.38
C ALA A 116 -4.03 14.10 -11.85
N ALA A 117 -3.86 13.40 -10.74
CA ALA A 117 -2.54 13.15 -10.14
C ALA A 117 -1.58 12.36 -11.04
N LEU A 118 -2.11 11.56 -11.97
CA LEU A 118 -1.29 10.73 -12.86
C LEU A 118 -1.01 11.39 -14.22
N ARG A 119 -1.81 12.37 -14.64
CA ARG A 119 -1.69 13.04 -15.94
C ARG A 119 -0.31 13.61 -16.26
N PRO A 120 0.41 14.27 -15.31
CA PRO A 120 1.77 14.76 -15.57
C PRO A 120 2.75 13.67 -16.01
N TYR A 121 2.56 12.43 -15.50
CA TYR A 121 3.39 11.27 -15.83
C TYR A 121 2.95 10.55 -17.11
N MET A 122 1.78 10.89 -17.63
CA MET A 122 1.17 10.32 -18.85
C MET A 122 1.15 11.30 -20.03
N GLY A 123 2.06 12.28 -20.04
CA GLY A 123 2.14 13.29 -21.09
C GLY A 123 0.92 14.21 -21.16
N GLY A 124 0.26 14.46 -20.04
CA GLY A 124 -0.92 15.31 -19.95
C GLY A 124 -2.22 14.65 -20.44
N LYS A 125 -2.20 13.38 -20.83
CA LYS A 125 -3.39 12.68 -21.32
C LYS A 125 -4.45 12.57 -20.22
N GLU A 126 -5.71 12.76 -20.61
CA GLU A 126 -6.85 12.66 -19.69
C GLU A 126 -7.51 11.29 -19.71
N GLN A 127 -7.32 10.54 -20.79
CA GLN A 127 -7.90 9.21 -20.97
C GLN A 127 -7.03 8.33 -21.87
N MET A 128 -7.17 7.04 -21.72
CA MET A 128 -6.68 6.01 -22.63
C MET A 128 -7.85 5.53 -23.46
N LEU A 129 -7.70 5.54 -24.79
CA LEU A 129 -8.74 5.10 -25.73
C LEU A 129 -8.58 3.59 -26.02
N PRO A 130 -9.69 2.87 -26.27
CA PRO A 130 -9.60 1.50 -26.74
C PRO A 130 -8.93 1.45 -28.11
N ASN A 131 -8.11 0.43 -28.34
CA ASN A 131 -7.62 0.13 -29.68
C ASN A 131 -8.76 -0.50 -30.49
N HIS A 132 -9.09 0.13 -31.60
CA HIS A 132 -10.03 -0.42 -32.60
C HIS A 132 -9.28 -1.33 -33.57
#